data_9aeed7207243edc01687da2aa195c32a
#
_entry.id   9aeed7207243edc01687da2aa195c32a
#
_cell.length_a   1.000
_cell.length_b   1.000
_cell.length_c   1.000
_cell.angle_alpha   90.00
_cell.angle_beta   90.00
_cell.angle_gamma   90.00
#
_symmetry.space_group_name_H-M   'P 1'
#
loop_
_entity.id
_entity.type
_entity.pdbx_description
1 polymer ?
#
loop_
_entity_poly.entity_id
_entity_poly.type
_entity_poly.pdbx_seq_one_letter_code
_entity_poly.pdbx_strand_id
1 'polypeptide(L)'
;VLANVSQLQRSQLNELQTFVKDGGGLMIFGGDQLDQRWYNEQLLPYGLLPARLGEVADKRNDPEPFTRMVVQRFDHPALKIFSNPRNGDLASAEVRQWHRTVEDPDNELVRPLARLETGDAFLLEKIYGNGRVLFCATACDDAWSSLPLRPFFVPFSQRLCTYLASSVMPSRNLGVNEKAVAHFPADQAGQEVMVTGMEVNKRTKMG
;
A
#
# COMPACT_ATOMS: atom_id res chain seq x y z
N VAL A 1 2.03 -8.81 -4.22
CA VAL A 1 0.75 -8.20 -4.65
C VAL A 1 -0.33 -9.27 -4.64
N LEU A 2 -1.49 -8.95 -4.06
CA LEU A 2 -2.72 -9.74 -4.15
C LEU A 2 -3.70 -8.95 -5.03
N ALA A 3 -3.97 -9.44 -6.23
CA ALA A 3 -4.87 -8.80 -7.18
C ALA A 3 -6.08 -9.71 -7.39
N ASN A 4 -7.22 -9.30 -6.84
CA ASN A 4 -8.49 -10.04 -6.95
C ASN A 4 -8.36 -11.53 -6.52
N VAL A 5 -7.60 -11.78 -5.43
CA VAL A 5 -7.37 -13.13 -4.88
C VAL A 5 -8.48 -13.47 -3.89
N SER A 6 -9.13 -14.63 -4.05
CA SER A 6 -10.24 -15.01 -3.17
C SER A 6 -9.76 -15.33 -1.75
N GLN A 7 -8.79 -16.22 -1.61
CA GLN A 7 -8.29 -16.72 -0.33
C GLN A 7 -6.83 -17.15 -0.46
N LEU A 8 -6.13 -17.23 0.68
CA LEU A 8 -4.78 -17.80 0.80
C LEU A 8 -4.83 -19.04 1.69
N GLN A 9 -3.91 -19.97 1.46
CA GLN A 9 -3.70 -21.08 2.39
C GLN A 9 -3.08 -20.54 3.70
N ARG A 10 -3.31 -21.24 4.80
CA ARG A 10 -2.83 -20.81 6.12
C ARG A 10 -1.30 -20.65 6.21
N SER A 11 -0.56 -21.53 5.52
CA SER A 11 0.90 -21.40 5.43
C SER A 11 1.31 -20.11 4.74
N GLN A 12 0.69 -19.79 3.59
CA GLN A 12 0.93 -18.56 2.83
C GLN A 12 0.58 -17.32 3.65
N LEU A 13 -0.50 -17.38 4.44
CA LEU A 13 -0.91 -16.27 5.30
C LEU A 13 0.14 -16.00 6.39
N ASN A 14 0.67 -17.04 7.03
CA ASN A 14 1.72 -16.92 8.04
C ASN A 14 3.03 -16.36 7.45
N GLU A 15 3.45 -16.86 6.29
CA GLU A 15 4.63 -16.37 5.58
C GLU A 15 4.47 -14.90 5.18
N LEU A 16 3.29 -14.55 4.65
CA LEU A 16 2.98 -13.17 4.27
C LEU A 16 2.97 -12.23 5.48
N GLN A 17 2.43 -12.69 6.62
CA GLN A 17 2.45 -11.93 7.86
C GLN A 17 3.88 -11.65 8.33
N THR A 18 4.71 -12.68 8.37
CA THR A 18 6.12 -12.55 8.74
C THR A 18 6.84 -11.61 7.78
N PHE A 19 6.67 -11.80 6.47
CA PHE A 19 7.26 -10.96 5.44
C PHE A 19 6.94 -9.46 5.64
N VAL A 20 5.65 -9.14 5.88
CA VAL A 20 5.26 -7.73 6.09
C VAL A 20 5.77 -7.22 7.42
N LYS A 21 5.67 -8.02 8.50
CA LYS A 21 6.14 -7.63 9.84
C LYS A 21 7.63 -7.29 9.84
N ASP A 22 8.43 -8.01 9.05
CA ASP A 22 9.88 -7.84 8.95
C ASP A 22 10.31 -6.72 8.00
N GLY A 23 9.35 -5.99 7.42
CA GLY A 23 9.63 -4.81 6.59
C GLY A 23 9.14 -4.91 5.15
N GLY A 24 8.56 -6.04 4.75
CA GLY A 24 8.01 -6.22 3.42
C GLY A 24 6.79 -5.33 3.14
N GLY A 25 6.54 -5.08 1.87
CA GLY A 25 5.38 -4.31 1.42
C GLY A 25 4.33 -5.19 0.76
N LEU A 26 3.08 -5.05 1.17
CA LEU A 26 1.93 -5.75 0.60
C LEU A 26 1.00 -4.78 -0.10
N MET A 27 0.68 -5.04 -1.38
CA MET A 27 -0.36 -4.36 -2.14
C MET A 27 -1.53 -5.31 -2.36
N ILE A 28 -2.74 -4.88 -2.04
CA ILE A 28 -3.98 -5.61 -2.25
C ILE A 28 -4.88 -4.78 -3.15
N PHE A 29 -5.38 -5.38 -4.21
CA PHE A 29 -6.46 -4.83 -5.04
C PHE A 29 -7.73 -5.61 -4.81
N GLY A 30 -8.85 -4.91 -4.70
CA GLY A 30 -10.17 -5.50 -4.68
C GLY A 30 -10.53 -6.22 -5.98
N GLY A 31 -11.77 -6.67 -6.08
CA GLY A 31 -12.31 -7.33 -7.26
C GLY A 31 -13.43 -8.31 -6.91
N ASP A 32 -14.03 -8.90 -7.93
CA ASP A 32 -15.22 -9.76 -7.82
C ASP A 32 -14.93 -11.15 -7.22
N GLN A 33 -13.67 -11.62 -7.28
CA GLN A 33 -13.26 -12.90 -6.72
C GLN A 33 -12.88 -12.80 -5.23
N LEU A 34 -12.69 -11.58 -4.72
CA LEU A 34 -12.26 -11.36 -3.34
C LEU A 34 -13.35 -11.85 -2.36
N ASP A 35 -13.04 -12.84 -1.55
CA ASP A 35 -13.94 -13.32 -0.50
C ASP A 35 -13.91 -12.38 0.70
N GLN A 36 -14.88 -11.46 0.75
CA GLN A 36 -15.03 -10.45 1.80
C GLN A 36 -15.03 -11.07 3.21
N ARG A 37 -15.70 -12.21 3.38
CA ARG A 37 -15.80 -12.89 4.68
C ARG A 37 -14.43 -13.40 5.11
N TRP A 38 -13.72 -14.09 4.22
CA TRP A 38 -12.39 -14.61 4.51
C TRP A 38 -11.40 -13.48 4.83
N TYR A 39 -11.43 -12.37 4.08
CA TYR A 39 -10.57 -11.21 4.35
C TYR A 39 -10.85 -10.62 5.74
N ASN A 40 -12.12 -10.50 6.12
CA ASN A 40 -12.52 -9.97 7.42
C ASN A 40 -12.23 -10.92 8.59
N GLU A 41 -12.36 -12.24 8.39
CA GLU A 41 -12.18 -13.24 9.44
C GLU A 41 -10.73 -13.73 9.56
N GLN A 42 -9.95 -13.66 8.49
CA GLN A 42 -8.57 -14.15 8.47
C GLN A 42 -7.55 -13.01 8.28
N LEU A 43 -7.61 -12.26 7.19
CA LEU A 43 -6.57 -11.29 6.85
C LEU A 43 -6.55 -10.09 7.82
N LEU A 44 -7.73 -9.62 8.25
CA LEU A 44 -7.86 -8.49 9.19
C LEU A 44 -7.25 -8.79 10.57
N PRO A 45 -7.55 -9.94 11.24
CA PRO A 45 -6.92 -10.29 12.51
C PRO A 45 -5.40 -10.53 12.42
N TYR A 46 -4.92 -10.99 11.26
CA TYR A 46 -3.48 -11.11 11.00
C TYR A 46 -2.77 -9.75 10.80
N GLY A 47 -3.52 -8.66 10.83
CA GLY A 47 -2.96 -7.32 10.65
C GLY A 47 -2.68 -6.93 9.21
N LEU A 48 -2.98 -7.80 8.25
CA LEU A 48 -2.66 -7.66 6.83
C LEU A 48 -3.76 -6.96 6.00
N LEU A 49 -4.83 -6.51 6.64
CA LEU A 49 -5.87 -5.70 6.01
C LEU A 49 -5.98 -4.37 6.76
N PRO A 50 -6.01 -3.22 6.08
CA PRO A 50 -6.10 -1.91 6.72
C PRO A 50 -7.41 -1.67 7.47
N ALA A 51 -8.54 -2.09 6.89
CA ALA A 51 -9.86 -1.88 7.45
C ALA A 51 -10.78 -3.05 7.11
N ARG A 52 -11.87 -3.19 7.87
CA ARG A 52 -12.90 -4.19 7.59
C ARG A 52 -13.57 -3.88 6.25
N LEU A 53 -13.70 -4.89 5.39
CA LEU A 53 -14.42 -4.76 4.13
C LEU A 53 -15.93 -4.80 4.38
N GLY A 54 -16.63 -3.86 3.77
CA GLY A 54 -18.07 -3.79 3.65
C GLY A 54 -18.55 -4.32 2.29
N GLU A 55 -19.80 -4.04 1.98
CA GLU A 55 -20.41 -4.41 0.70
C GLU A 55 -19.71 -3.75 -0.49
N VAL A 56 -19.81 -4.39 -1.65
CA VAL A 56 -19.39 -3.79 -2.91
C VAL A 56 -20.39 -2.72 -3.30
N ALA A 57 -19.92 -1.50 -3.45
CA ALA A 57 -20.68 -0.42 -4.05
C ALA A 57 -20.63 -0.56 -5.58
N ASP A 58 -21.78 -0.40 -6.23
CA ASP A 58 -21.92 -0.52 -7.68
C ASP A 58 -22.77 0.64 -8.21
N LYS A 59 -22.14 1.50 -8.98
CA LYS A 59 -22.80 2.67 -9.62
C LYS A 59 -23.16 2.46 -11.08
N ARG A 60 -22.90 1.31 -11.66
CA ARG A 60 -23.11 1.08 -13.12
C ARG A 60 -24.54 1.36 -13.61
N ASN A 61 -25.52 1.24 -12.71
CA ASN A 61 -26.94 1.48 -13.01
C ASN A 61 -27.46 2.81 -12.44
N ASP A 62 -26.59 3.62 -11.85
CA ASP A 62 -26.95 4.94 -11.31
C ASP A 62 -27.05 5.99 -12.44
N PRO A 63 -27.75 7.10 -12.22
CA PRO A 63 -27.75 8.25 -13.14
C PRO A 63 -26.35 8.79 -13.41
N GLU A 64 -25.46 8.73 -12.42
CA GLU A 64 -24.04 9.00 -12.53
C GLU A 64 -23.28 7.68 -12.35
N PRO A 65 -22.92 6.97 -13.45
CA PRO A 65 -22.49 5.58 -13.39
C PRO A 65 -21.05 5.39 -12.93
N PHE A 66 -20.40 6.40 -12.39
CA PHE A 66 -19.06 6.34 -11.82
C PHE A 66 -18.87 7.41 -10.74
N THR A 67 -17.77 7.28 -10.02
CA THR A 67 -17.22 8.28 -9.11
C THR A 67 -15.73 8.45 -9.41
N ARG A 68 -15.09 9.48 -8.86
CA ARG A 68 -13.68 9.79 -9.11
C ARG A 68 -12.86 9.76 -7.84
N MET A 69 -11.57 9.55 -8.02
CA MET A 69 -10.61 9.62 -6.93
C MET A 69 -10.35 11.08 -6.55
N VAL A 70 -10.40 11.35 -5.26
CA VAL A 70 -10.07 12.64 -4.65
C VAL A 70 -8.85 12.42 -3.76
N VAL A 71 -7.73 13.06 -4.11
CA VAL A 71 -6.54 13.13 -3.29
C VAL A 71 -6.47 14.50 -2.65
N GLN A 72 -6.73 14.56 -1.35
CA GLN A 72 -6.75 15.83 -0.62
C GLN A 72 -5.33 16.36 -0.34
N ARG A 73 -4.36 15.47 -0.21
CA ARG A 73 -2.99 15.81 0.17
C ARG A 73 -2.00 14.97 -0.62
N PHE A 74 -1.08 15.64 -1.29
CA PHE A 74 -0.01 15.02 -2.08
C PHE A 74 1.32 14.96 -1.31
N ASP A 75 1.29 15.02 0.01
CA ASP A 75 2.49 14.91 0.87
C ASP A 75 3.00 13.47 1.00
N HIS A 76 2.16 12.49 0.68
CA HIS A 76 2.55 11.09 0.73
C HIS A 76 3.58 10.74 -0.38
N PRO A 77 4.70 10.04 -0.05
CA PRO A 77 5.78 9.75 -1.01
C PRO A 77 5.33 9.08 -2.31
N ALA A 78 4.35 8.17 -2.24
CA ALA A 78 3.82 7.48 -3.41
C ALA A 78 2.94 8.38 -4.31
N LEU A 79 2.34 9.46 -3.77
CA LEU A 79 1.41 10.33 -4.47
C LEU A 79 2.01 11.70 -4.82
N LYS A 80 3.12 12.06 -4.22
CA LYS A 80 3.75 13.39 -4.34
C LYS A 80 3.99 13.84 -5.78
N ILE A 81 4.35 12.93 -6.68
CA ILE A 81 4.60 13.29 -8.08
C ILE A 81 3.35 13.83 -8.79
N PHE A 82 2.16 13.40 -8.35
CA PHE A 82 0.87 13.80 -8.95
C PHE A 82 0.38 15.16 -8.46
N SER A 83 1.11 15.82 -7.55
CA SER A 83 0.90 17.25 -7.27
C SER A 83 1.18 18.13 -8.49
N ASN A 84 1.97 17.63 -9.44
CA ASN A 84 2.17 18.25 -10.74
C ASN A 84 1.23 17.60 -11.76
N PRO A 85 0.25 18.31 -12.33
CA PRO A 85 -0.71 17.76 -13.28
C PRO A 85 -0.08 17.15 -14.56
N ARG A 86 1.16 17.53 -14.89
CA ARG A 86 1.90 16.94 -16.03
C ARG A 86 2.20 15.46 -15.83
N ASN A 87 2.23 14.97 -14.58
CA ASN A 87 2.46 13.57 -14.26
C ASN A 87 1.19 12.72 -14.30
N GLY A 88 0.05 13.35 -14.58
CA GLY A 88 -1.27 12.73 -14.68
C GLY A 88 -2.24 13.27 -13.65
N ASP A 89 -3.51 13.31 -14.03
CA ASP A 89 -4.62 13.67 -13.16
C ASP A 89 -5.29 12.39 -12.64
N LEU A 90 -5.10 12.10 -11.35
CA LEU A 90 -5.67 10.93 -10.69
C LEU A 90 -7.21 10.96 -10.70
N ALA A 91 -7.83 12.14 -10.69
CA ALA A 91 -9.28 12.30 -10.76
C ALA A 91 -9.86 11.94 -12.14
N SER A 92 -9.04 11.78 -13.18
CA SER A 92 -9.50 11.37 -14.49
C SER A 92 -9.93 9.90 -14.59
N ALA A 93 -9.62 9.07 -13.58
CA ALA A 93 -10.08 7.69 -13.52
C ALA A 93 -11.53 7.62 -13.02
N GLU A 94 -12.35 6.89 -13.75
CA GLU A 94 -13.75 6.62 -13.42
C GLU A 94 -13.83 5.29 -12.68
N VAL A 95 -14.38 5.29 -11.47
CA VAL A 95 -14.57 4.10 -10.63
C VAL A 95 -16.06 3.78 -10.60
N ARG A 96 -16.41 2.59 -11.06
CA ARG A 96 -17.79 2.12 -11.16
C ARG A 96 -18.16 1.19 -10.02
N GLN A 97 -17.19 0.40 -9.53
CA GLN A 97 -17.38 -0.53 -8.43
C GLN A 97 -16.17 -0.47 -7.48
N TRP A 98 -16.44 -0.64 -6.19
CA TRP A 98 -15.40 -0.70 -5.14
C TRP A 98 -15.91 -1.41 -3.90
N HIS A 99 -15.00 -1.99 -3.14
CA HIS A 99 -15.31 -2.45 -1.79
C HIS A 99 -15.39 -1.25 -0.84
N ARG A 100 -16.51 -1.07 -0.17
CA ARG A 100 -16.58 -0.15 0.96
C ARG A 100 -15.69 -0.66 2.10
N THR A 101 -15.21 0.23 2.92
CA THR A 101 -14.41 -0.11 4.09
C THR A 101 -14.99 0.56 5.32
N VAL A 102 -14.94 -0.16 6.45
CA VAL A 102 -15.26 0.39 7.76
C VAL A 102 -13.94 0.70 8.44
N GLU A 103 -13.59 1.98 8.43
CA GLU A 103 -12.37 2.49 9.06
C GLU A 103 -12.59 2.65 10.56
N ASP A 104 -11.58 2.33 11.35
CA ASP A 104 -11.54 2.64 12.78
C ASP A 104 -10.83 4.00 12.94
N PRO A 105 -11.53 5.06 13.34
CA PRO A 105 -10.96 6.40 13.44
C PRO A 105 -9.87 6.52 14.53
N ASP A 106 -9.88 5.62 15.51
CA ASP A 106 -8.91 5.62 16.61
C ASP A 106 -7.64 4.83 16.26
N ASN A 107 -7.60 4.19 15.09
CA ASN A 107 -6.45 3.41 14.64
C ASN A 107 -5.44 4.29 13.88
N GLU A 108 -4.50 4.89 14.58
CA GLU A 108 -3.45 5.74 14.02
C GLU A 108 -2.50 5.03 13.04
N LEU A 109 -2.50 3.69 13.01
CA LEU A 109 -1.69 2.91 12.07
C LEU A 109 -2.33 2.80 10.68
N VAL A 110 -3.59 3.21 10.55
CA VAL A 110 -4.35 3.17 9.28
C VAL A 110 -4.66 4.59 8.84
N ARG A 111 -4.41 4.87 7.56
CA ARG A 111 -4.76 6.17 7.00
C ARG A 111 -5.25 6.06 5.55
N PRO A 112 -6.25 6.83 5.15
CA PRO A 112 -6.64 6.97 3.75
C PRO A 112 -5.62 7.85 3.02
N LEU A 113 -5.11 7.34 1.90
CA LEU A 113 -4.24 8.09 0.98
C LEU A 113 -5.06 8.77 -0.11
N ALA A 114 -6.18 8.17 -0.50
CA ALA A 114 -7.15 8.73 -1.43
C ALA A 114 -8.56 8.26 -1.05
N ARG A 115 -9.54 9.11 -1.31
CA ARG A 115 -10.96 8.79 -1.19
C ARG A 115 -11.65 8.90 -2.55
N LEU A 116 -12.88 8.43 -2.63
CA LEU A 116 -13.77 8.72 -3.73
C LEU A 116 -14.60 9.97 -3.42
N GLU A 117 -15.21 10.58 -4.42
CA GLU A 117 -16.17 11.71 -4.25
C GLU A 117 -17.34 11.33 -3.34
N THR A 118 -17.68 10.05 -3.25
CA THR A 118 -18.68 9.50 -2.31
C THR A 118 -18.24 9.56 -0.84
N GLY A 119 -16.96 9.85 -0.56
CA GLY A 119 -16.37 9.82 0.77
C GLY A 119 -15.75 8.47 1.14
N ASP A 120 -16.08 7.39 0.43
CA ASP A 120 -15.51 6.06 0.66
C ASP A 120 -13.99 6.07 0.44
N ALA A 121 -13.23 5.29 1.22
CA ALA A 121 -11.81 5.17 1.02
C ALA A 121 -11.50 4.40 -0.28
N PHE A 122 -10.63 4.98 -1.10
CA PHE A 122 -10.17 4.35 -2.35
C PHE A 122 -8.83 3.64 -2.19
N LEU A 123 -7.89 4.30 -1.51
CA LEU A 123 -6.56 3.76 -1.22
C LEU A 123 -6.27 3.94 0.26
N LEU A 124 -6.13 2.85 0.97
CA LEU A 124 -5.79 2.81 2.40
C LEU A 124 -4.38 2.31 2.59
N GLU A 125 -3.69 2.90 3.54
CA GLU A 125 -2.41 2.42 4.05
C GLU A 125 -2.54 1.93 5.48
N LYS A 126 -1.80 0.88 5.82
CA LYS A 126 -1.58 0.41 7.19
C LYS A 126 -0.11 0.14 7.43
N ILE A 127 0.40 0.63 8.55
CA ILE A 127 1.72 0.24 9.07
C ILE A 127 1.55 -1.04 9.88
N TYR A 128 2.38 -2.06 9.60
CA TYR A 128 2.36 -3.32 10.33
C TYR A 128 3.79 -3.82 10.59
N GLY A 129 4.21 -3.80 11.86
CA GLY A 129 5.60 -4.04 12.21
C GLY A 129 6.53 -3.03 11.54
N ASN A 130 7.53 -3.52 10.82
CA ASN A 130 8.44 -2.67 10.04
C ASN A 130 7.97 -2.47 8.60
N GLY A 131 6.89 -3.15 8.19
CA GLY A 131 6.38 -3.11 6.83
C GLY A 131 5.10 -2.32 6.67
N ARG A 132 4.50 -2.44 5.49
CA ARG A 132 3.33 -1.65 5.08
C ARG A 132 2.39 -2.48 4.24
N VAL A 133 1.10 -2.20 4.40
CA VAL A 133 0.04 -2.75 3.58
C VAL A 133 -0.70 -1.62 2.90
N LEU A 134 -0.88 -1.71 1.60
CA LEU A 134 -1.77 -0.84 0.82
C LEU A 134 -2.96 -1.66 0.34
N PHE A 135 -4.16 -1.12 0.49
CA PHE A 135 -5.39 -1.69 -0.04
C PHE A 135 -6.02 -0.68 -1.01
N CYS A 136 -6.21 -1.10 -2.26
CA CYS A 136 -6.98 -0.37 -3.25
C CYS A 136 -8.38 -0.99 -3.35
N ALA A 137 -9.40 -0.19 -3.16
CA ALA A 137 -10.78 -0.66 -3.05
C ALA A 137 -11.37 -1.17 -4.37
N THR A 138 -10.74 -0.90 -5.51
CA THR A 138 -11.16 -1.35 -6.84
C THR A 138 -10.22 -2.43 -7.40
N ALA A 139 -10.64 -3.07 -8.49
CA ALA A 139 -9.82 -4.04 -9.21
C ALA A 139 -8.65 -3.37 -9.95
N CYS A 140 -7.60 -4.14 -10.22
CA CYS A 140 -6.45 -3.67 -11.00
C CYS A 140 -6.61 -3.88 -12.52
N ASP A 141 -7.75 -4.42 -12.95
CA ASP A 141 -8.21 -4.50 -14.34
C ASP A 141 -9.28 -3.45 -14.65
N ASP A 142 -9.81 -3.44 -15.87
CA ASP A 142 -10.80 -2.48 -16.33
C ASP A 142 -12.27 -2.85 -16.01
N ALA A 143 -12.51 -3.97 -15.33
CA ALA A 143 -13.85 -4.44 -15.02
C ALA A 143 -14.59 -3.46 -14.06
N TRP A 144 -13.88 -2.94 -13.05
CA TRP A 144 -14.45 -2.09 -12.02
C TRP A 144 -14.17 -0.59 -12.22
N SER A 145 -13.11 -0.26 -12.95
CA SER A 145 -12.72 1.14 -13.16
C SER A 145 -11.95 1.35 -14.45
N SER A 146 -11.89 2.60 -14.91
CA SER A 146 -11.01 2.98 -16.01
C SER A 146 -9.55 3.24 -15.56
N LEU A 147 -9.23 2.98 -14.30
CA LEU A 147 -7.91 3.26 -13.72
C LEU A 147 -6.75 2.65 -14.55
N PRO A 148 -6.77 1.34 -14.92
CA PRO A 148 -5.68 0.74 -15.68
C PRO A 148 -5.52 1.28 -17.11
N LEU A 149 -6.56 1.89 -17.63
CA LEU A 149 -6.58 2.47 -18.99
C LEU A 149 -6.03 3.91 -19.05
N ARG A 150 -5.74 4.50 -17.87
CA ARG A 150 -5.24 5.88 -17.82
C ARG A 150 -3.72 5.94 -17.96
N PRO A 151 -3.16 6.90 -18.69
CA PRO A 151 -1.71 7.01 -18.90
C PRO A 151 -0.91 7.10 -17.59
N PHE A 152 -1.49 7.65 -16.54
CA PHE A 152 -0.85 7.76 -15.23
C PHE A 152 -0.81 6.44 -14.45
N PHE A 153 -1.51 5.39 -14.87
CA PHE A 153 -1.56 4.13 -14.12
C PHE A 153 -0.18 3.48 -13.96
N VAL A 154 0.64 3.54 -15.00
CA VAL A 154 2.02 2.99 -14.92
C VAL A 154 2.86 3.73 -13.88
N PRO A 155 3.01 5.06 -13.92
CA PRO A 155 3.75 5.77 -12.88
C PRO A 155 3.08 5.64 -11.50
N PHE A 156 1.75 5.57 -11.40
CA PHE A 156 1.03 5.34 -10.14
C PHE A 156 1.43 3.99 -9.53
N SER A 157 1.30 2.90 -10.28
CA SER A 157 1.66 1.55 -9.83
C SER A 157 3.14 1.46 -9.46
N GLN A 158 4.02 2.04 -10.28
CA GLN A 158 5.45 2.09 -10.00
C GLN A 158 5.77 2.81 -8.68
N ARG A 159 5.10 3.93 -8.41
CA ARG A 159 5.30 4.68 -7.16
C ARG A 159 4.80 3.92 -5.94
N LEU A 160 3.65 3.26 -6.04
CA LEU A 160 3.16 2.39 -4.96
C LEU A 160 4.14 1.24 -4.68
N CYS A 161 4.63 0.55 -5.72
CA CYS A 161 5.62 -0.52 -5.57
C CYS A 161 6.93 -0.02 -4.98
N THR A 162 7.48 1.11 -5.47
CA THR A 162 8.71 1.71 -4.94
C THR A 162 8.54 2.12 -3.48
N TYR A 163 7.39 2.69 -3.14
CA TYR A 163 7.06 3.06 -1.77
C TYR A 163 7.00 1.85 -0.85
N LEU A 164 6.32 0.78 -1.26
CA LEU A 164 6.24 -0.47 -0.50
C LEU A 164 7.62 -1.14 -0.32
N ALA A 165 8.50 -1.04 -1.32
CA ALA A 165 9.85 -1.58 -1.26
C ALA A 165 10.81 -0.71 -0.43
N SER A 166 10.47 0.54 -0.13
CA SER A 166 11.39 1.51 0.50
C SER A 166 11.76 1.17 1.95
N SER A 167 10.97 0.35 2.65
CA SER A 167 11.29 -0.14 3.98
C SER A 167 12.34 -1.25 3.94
N VAL A 168 12.40 -2.01 2.84
CA VAL A 168 13.39 -3.09 2.62
C VAL A 168 14.66 -2.54 1.96
N MET A 169 14.52 -1.47 1.18
CA MET A 169 15.63 -0.80 0.50
C MET A 169 15.78 0.63 1.04
N PRO A 170 16.57 0.84 2.09
CA PRO A 170 16.82 2.18 2.61
C PRO A 170 17.40 3.09 1.52
N SER A 171 17.10 4.38 1.60
CA SER A 171 17.62 5.38 0.66
C SER A 171 19.14 5.32 0.59
N ARG A 172 19.69 5.13 -0.61
CA ARG A 172 21.14 5.15 -0.84
C ARG A 172 21.71 6.58 -0.88
N ASN A 173 20.85 7.56 -1.12
CA ASN A 173 21.22 8.98 -1.13
C ASN A 173 20.70 9.63 0.13
N LEU A 174 21.59 9.82 1.09
CA LEU A 174 21.29 10.48 2.35
C LEU A 174 21.67 11.96 2.24
N GLY A 175 20.78 12.82 2.74
CA GLY A 175 21.09 14.23 2.97
C GLY A 175 22.07 14.41 4.13
N VAL A 176 22.61 15.61 4.25
CA VAL A 176 23.46 15.98 5.38
C VAL A 176 22.64 15.90 6.67
N ASN A 177 23.13 15.15 7.67
CA ASN A 177 22.46 14.85 8.95
C ASN A 177 21.31 13.82 8.90
N GLU A 178 21.08 13.13 7.80
CA GLU A 178 20.17 11.97 7.77
C GLU A 178 20.85 10.72 8.32
N LYS A 179 20.08 9.90 9.06
CA LYS A 179 20.58 8.63 9.60
C LYS A 179 20.66 7.59 8.47
N ALA A 180 21.84 7.00 8.29
CA ALA A 180 21.99 5.81 7.47
C ALA A 180 21.36 4.60 8.19
N VAL A 181 20.38 3.96 7.53
CA VAL A 181 19.77 2.72 8.00
C VAL A 181 20.09 1.63 7.00
N ALA A 182 20.69 0.54 7.45
CA ALA A 182 20.91 -0.65 6.65
C ALA A 182 20.17 -1.82 7.32
N HIS A 183 19.38 -2.54 6.51
CA HIS A 183 18.71 -3.77 6.95
C HIS A 183 19.54 -4.97 6.54
N PHE A 184 19.79 -5.86 7.48
CA PHE A 184 20.48 -7.11 7.26
C PHE A 184 19.51 -8.28 7.52
N PRO A 185 19.67 -9.42 6.83
CA PRO A 185 18.92 -10.63 7.13
C PRO A 185 19.09 -11.08 8.59
N ALA A 186 18.05 -11.65 9.18
CA ALA A 186 18.03 -12.04 10.59
C ALA A 186 19.11 -13.08 10.96
N ASP A 187 19.56 -13.89 9.98
CA ASP A 187 20.64 -14.86 10.12
C ASP A 187 22.03 -14.22 10.31
N GLN A 188 22.14 -12.92 10.04
CA GLN A 188 23.36 -12.13 10.24
C GLN A 188 23.34 -11.33 11.55
N ALA A 189 22.29 -11.45 12.36
CA ALA A 189 22.22 -10.78 13.64
C ALA A 189 23.40 -11.15 14.55
N GLY A 190 23.99 -10.15 15.20
CA GLY A 190 25.17 -10.32 16.07
C GLY A 190 26.52 -10.30 15.34
N GLN A 191 26.57 -10.22 14.02
CA GLN A 191 27.83 -10.05 13.28
C GLN A 191 28.36 -8.62 13.41
N GLU A 192 29.66 -8.44 13.21
CA GLU A 192 30.29 -7.11 13.18
C GLU A 192 30.22 -6.51 11.79
N VAL A 193 29.73 -5.28 11.69
CA VAL A 193 29.73 -4.51 10.44
C VAL A 193 30.78 -3.41 10.53
N MET A 194 31.62 -3.32 9.50
CA MET A 194 32.54 -2.22 9.34
C MET A 194 31.91 -1.12 8.51
N VAL A 195 31.69 0.04 9.08
CA VAL A 195 31.25 1.25 8.37
C VAL A 195 32.50 2.04 7.97
N THR A 196 32.76 2.15 6.68
CA THR A 196 33.92 2.87 6.12
C THR A 196 33.43 4.18 5.51
N GLY A 197 33.97 5.29 5.95
CA GLY A 197 33.75 6.63 5.38
C GLY A 197 35.08 7.32 5.08
N MET A 198 35.04 8.48 4.40
CA MET A 198 36.26 9.20 4.04
C MET A 198 37.14 9.60 5.24
N GLU A 199 36.55 9.73 6.43
CA GLU A 199 37.29 10.17 7.64
C GLU A 199 37.09 9.26 8.88
N VAL A 200 36.22 8.24 8.81
CA VAL A 200 35.90 7.41 9.98
C VAL A 200 35.70 5.95 9.62
N ASN A 201 36.52 5.08 10.21
CA ASN A 201 36.30 3.64 10.24
C ASN A 201 35.76 3.26 11.62
N LYS A 202 34.47 2.90 11.73
CA LYS A 202 33.85 2.49 12.97
C LYS A 202 33.30 1.07 12.86
N ARG A 203 33.69 0.19 13.79
CA ARG A 203 33.07 -1.14 13.94
C ARG A 203 31.88 -1.03 14.88
N THR A 204 30.75 -1.62 14.49
CA THR A 204 29.56 -1.69 15.35
C THR A 204 28.96 -3.08 15.26
N LYS A 205 28.36 -3.56 16.34
CA LYS A 205 27.61 -4.82 16.32
C LYS A 205 26.21 -4.56 15.82
N MET A 206 25.72 -5.49 15.00
CA MET A 206 24.31 -5.53 14.60
C MET A 206 23.47 -5.95 15.80
N GLY A 207 22.45 -5.15 16.13
CA GLY A 207 21.47 -5.44 17.18
C GLY A 207 20.29 -6.24 16.61
#